data_b75121583236acce8ef022c49b62be88
#
_entry.id   b75121583236acce8ef022c49b62be88
#
_cell.length_a   1.000
_cell.length_b   1.000
_cell.length_c   1.000
_cell.angle_alpha   90.00
_cell.angle_beta   90.00
_cell.angle_gamma   90.00
#
_symmetry.space_group_name_H-M   'P 1'
#
loop_
_entity.id
_entity.type
_entity.pdbx_description
1 polymer ?
#
loop_
_entity_poly.entity_id
_entity_poly.type
_entity_poly.pdbx_seq_one_letter_code
_entity_poly.pdbx_strand_id
1 'polypeptide(L)'
;MQIALFGTSADPPHQGHGAILAWLATQFDHVAVWTANNPFKAHQTDLGDRFRMLELLIDELDAPPERVQGHPELGHMRTVVTLERARQIWPGAEFSLVVGADLVEQLPTWQRAEEIFAAANLLVIPRPGYDLSDASLAALRQRTAVTVAEMPAIDVSSSRYRRCDDPRALPDAPGLTPAVQAYITQHHLYPCPQTSTEPLPTP
;
A
#
# COMPACT_ATOMS: atom_id res chain seq x y z
N MET A 1 11.20 -0.94 -20.78
CA MET A 1 11.04 -1.51 -19.43
C MET A 1 9.76 -0.92 -18.83
N GLN A 2 8.84 -1.77 -18.41
CA GLN A 2 7.57 -1.37 -17.79
C GLN A 2 7.67 -1.52 -16.27
N ILE A 3 7.44 -0.45 -15.54
CA ILE A 3 7.61 -0.41 -14.08
C ILE A 3 6.29 -0.06 -13.40
N ALA A 4 5.86 -0.91 -12.46
CA ALA A 4 4.77 -0.58 -11.55
C ALA A 4 5.31 0.22 -10.35
N LEU A 5 4.67 1.35 -10.05
CA LEU A 5 4.98 2.20 -8.91
C LEU A 5 3.89 2.05 -7.85
N PHE A 6 4.20 1.34 -6.75
CA PHE A 6 3.23 0.99 -5.72
C PHE A 6 3.58 1.61 -4.37
N GLY A 7 2.97 2.75 -4.07
CA GLY A 7 3.02 3.39 -2.75
C GLY A 7 1.88 2.91 -1.86
N THR A 8 2.21 2.34 -0.70
CA THR A 8 1.21 1.87 0.26
C THR A 8 1.49 2.36 1.67
N SER A 9 0.45 2.51 2.49
CA SER A 9 0.65 2.83 3.92
C SER A 9 1.35 1.69 4.66
N ALA A 10 1.05 0.44 4.32
CA ALA A 10 1.63 -0.78 4.91
C ALA A 10 1.71 -0.73 6.45
N ASP A 11 0.58 -0.45 7.11
CA ASP A 11 0.52 -0.14 8.54
C ASP A 11 -0.49 -1.03 9.30
N PRO A 12 -0.18 -2.33 9.51
CA PRO A 12 0.93 -3.11 8.94
C PRO A 12 0.66 -3.59 7.50
N PRO A 13 1.70 -4.05 6.76
CA PRO A 13 1.51 -4.81 5.55
C PRO A 13 0.86 -6.17 5.86
N HIS A 14 0.11 -6.73 4.90
CA HIS A 14 -0.66 -7.95 5.06
C HIS A 14 -0.74 -8.73 3.75
N GLN A 15 -1.28 -9.95 3.78
CA GLN A 15 -1.40 -10.83 2.60
C GLN A 15 -2.10 -10.16 1.41
N GLY A 16 -3.00 -9.21 1.64
CA GLY A 16 -3.59 -8.42 0.55
C GLY A 16 -2.56 -7.59 -0.22
N HIS A 17 -1.58 -6.99 0.48
CA HIS A 17 -0.46 -6.32 -0.18
C HIS A 17 0.42 -7.34 -0.92
N GLY A 18 0.70 -8.49 -0.29
CA GLY A 18 1.47 -9.57 -0.91
C GLY A 18 0.85 -10.08 -2.20
N ALA A 19 -0.46 -10.31 -2.22
CA ALA A 19 -1.16 -10.77 -3.41
C ALA A 19 -1.14 -9.72 -4.55
N ILE A 20 -1.27 -8.42 -4.21
CA ILE A 20 -1.11 -7.34 -5.20
C ILE A 20 0.31 -7.36 -5.77
N LEU A 21 1.34 -7.43 -4.93
CA LEU A 21 2.73 -7.45 -5.36
C LEU A 21 3.08 -8.67 -6.21
N ALA A 22 2.62 -9.86 -5.80
CA ALA A 22 2.80 -11.09 -6.57
C ALA A 22 2.13 -10.99 -7.95
N TRP A 23 0.91 -10.44 -8.03
CA TRP A 23 0.22 -10.22 -9.30
C TRP A 23 0.97 -9.19 -10.15
N LEU A 24 1.40 -8.06 -9.59
CA LEU A 24 2.17 -7.04 -10.32
C LEU A 24 3.47 -7.62 -10.87
N ALA A 25 4.15 -8.51 -10.15
CA ALA A 25 5.37 -9.17 -10.60
C ALA A 25 5.16 -10.05 -11.85
N THR A 26 3.92 -10.49 -12.12
CA THR A 26 3.58 -11.21 -13.36
C THR A 26 3.31 -10.28 -14.54
N GLN A 27 2.99 -9.01 -14.29
CA GLN A 27 2.54 -8.06 -15.32
C GLN A 27 3.65 -7.07 -15.75
N PHE A 28 4.62 -6.80 -14.88
CA PHE A 28 5.64 -5.76 -15.07
C PHE A 28 7.05 -6.32 -15.03
N ASP A 29 7.97 -5.65 -15.70
CA ASP A 29 9.40 -5.98 -15.64
C ASP A 29 9.98 -5.72 -14.24
N HIS A 30 9.47 -4.70 -13.56
CA HIS A 30 9.87 -4.31 -12.21
C HIS A 30 8.71 -3.68 -11.44
N VAL A 31 8.65 -3.95 -10.13
CA VAL A 31 7.68 -3.39 -9.19
C VAL A 31 8.45 -2.64 -8.10
N ALA A 32 8.41 -1.33 -8.17
CA ALA A 32 9.01 -0.46 -7.16
C ALA A 32 7.99 -0.15 -6.06
N VAL A 33 8.32 -0.52 -4.82
CA VAL A 33 7.41 -0.43 -3.68
C VAL A 33 7.98 0.48 -2.61
N TRP A 34 7.15 1.31 -1.99
CA TRP A 34 7.56 2.13 -0.85
C TRP A 34 6.42 2.34 0.14
N THR A 35 6.78 2.69 1.37
CA THR A 35 5.81 3.12 2.37
C THR A 35 5.44 4.59 2.17
N ALA A 36 4.15 4.84 1.92
CA ALA A 36 3.64 6.19 1.75
C ALA A 36 3.59 6.94 3.09
N ASN A 37 4.18 8.13 3.13
CA ASN A 37 4.04 9.05 4.24
C ASN A 37 2.85 9.97 3.99
N ASN A 38 1.66 9.58 4.48
CA ASN A 38 0.45 10.36 4.31
C ASN A 38 0.23 11.25 5.55
N PRO A 39 0.45 12.58 5.46
CA PRO A 39 0.31 13.49 6.60
C PRO A 39 -1.12 13.63 7.10
N PHE A 40 -2.12 13.19 6.32
CA PHE A 40 -3.53 13.23 6.70
C PHE A 40 -3.98 12.00 7.51
N LYS A 41 -3.13 10.98 7.64
CA LYS A 41 -3.41 9.82 8.49
C LYS A 41 -2.77 10.03 9.86
N ALA A 42 -3.61 10.29 10.86
CA ALA A 42 -3.17 10.33 12.26
C ALA A 42 -2.75 8.93 12.75
N HIS A 43 -1.83 8.89 13.73
CA HIS A 43 -1.43 7.66 14.44
C HIS A 43 -0.90 6.53 13.55
N GLN A 44 -0.03 6.85 12.59
CA GLN A 44 0.71 5.83 11.86
C GLN A 44 1.94 5.39 12.67
N THR A 45 2.26 4.10 12.56
CA THR A 45 3.54 3.55 13.02
C THR A 45 4.70 4.26 12.31
N ASP A 46 5.87 4.32 12.92
CA ASP A 46 7.05 4.94 12.34
C ASP A 46 7.31 4.44 10.90
N LEU A 47 7.79 5.35 10.05
CA LEU A 47 7.98 5.06 8.64
C LEU A 47 9.01 3.94 8.42
N GLY A 48 10.05 3.90 9.25
CA GLY A 48 11.10 2.87 9.20
C GLY A 48 10.54 1.49 9.55
N ASP A 49 9.74 1.39 10.62
CA ASP A 49 9.11 0.13 11.00
C ASP A 49 8.15 -0.37 9.91
N ARG A 50 7.36 0.53 9.32
CA ARG A 50 6.45 0.17 8.23
C ARG A 50 7.22 -0.31 7.00
N PHE A 51 8.31 0.35 6.67
CA PHE A 51 9.16 -0.05 5.54
C PHE A 51 9.83 -1.40 5.83
N ARG A 52 10.35 -1.61 7.04
CA ARG A 52 10.95 -2.89 7.41
C ARG A 52 9.95 -4.05 7.35
N MET A 53 8.74 -3.85 7.83
CA MET A 53 7.67 -4.85 7.69
C MET A 53 7.32 -5.12 6.22
N LEU A 54 7.35 -4.08 5.37
CA LEU A 54 7.09 -4.23 3.94
C LEU A 54 8.20 -5.05 3.25
N GLU A 55 9.48 -4.83 3.61
CA GLU A 55 10.60 -5.67 3.13
C GLU A 55 10.40 -7.13 3.54
N LEU A 56 10.04 -7.40 4.80
CA LEU A 56 9.77 -8.75 5.28
C LEU A 56 8.64 -9.43 4.50
N LEU A 57 7.58 -8.69 4.14
CA LEU A 57 6.52 -9.21 3.28
C LEU A 57 7.04 -9.51 1.88
N ILE A 58 7.90 -8.65 1.32
CA ILE A 58 8.48 -8.84 -0.03
C ILE A 58 9.39 -10.08 -0.06
N ASP A 59 10.18 -10.29 0.99
CA ASP A 59 11.08 -11.45 1.10
C ASP A 59 10.32 -12.79 1.16
N GLU A 60 9.05 -12.78 1.58
CA GLU A 60 8.17 -13.95 1.62
C GLU A 60 7.34 -14.16 0.33
N LEU A 61 7.49 -13.30 -0.68
CA LEU A 61 6.76 -13.46 -1.94
C LEU A 61 7.31 -14.61 -2.78
N ASP A 62 6.41 -15.37 -3.39
CA ASP A 62 6.77 -16.31 -4.46
C ASP A 62 6.93 -15.53 -5.79
N ALA A 63 8.00 -14.74 -5.86
CA ALA A 63 8.35 -13.94 -7.03
C ALA A 63 9.87 -13.80 -7.14
N PRO A 64 10.43 -13.62 -8.36
CA PRO A 64 11.86 -13.36 -8.50
C PRO A 64 12.27 -12.12 -7.68
N PRO A 65 13.32 -12.18 -6.85
CA PRO A 65 13.70 -11.08 -5.95
C PRO A 65 13.99 -9.75 -6.65
N GLU A 66 14.45 -9.82 -7.91
CA GLU A 66 14.72 -8.64 -8.72
C GLU A 66 13.45 -7.96 -9.28
N ARG A 67 12.31 -8.67 -9.24
CA ARG A 67 11.05 -8.16 -9.77
C ARG A 67 10.34 -7.21 -8.82
N VAL A 68 10.39 -7.47 -7.53
CA VAL A 68 9.71 -6.67 -6.51
C VAL A 68 10.74 -6.18 -5.52
N GLN A 69 10.96 -4.88 -5.47
CA GLN A 69 11.95 -4.28 -4.60
C GLN A 69 11.43 -3.07 -3.83
N GLY A 70 11.90 -2.95 -2.59
CA GLY A 70 11.64 -1.79 -1.75
C GLY A 70 12.49 -0.58 -2.19
N HIS A 71 11.84 0.57 -2.38
CA HIS A 71 12.45 1.82 -2.83
C HIS A 71 12.06 2.98 -1.89
N PRO A 72 12.62 3.04 -0.67
CA PRO A 72 12.27 4.09 0.30
C PRO A 72 12.56 5.49 -0.22
N GLU A 73 13.54 5.64 -1.11
CA GLU A 73 13.90 6.90 -1.76
C GLU A 73 12.78 7.48 -2.65
N LEU A 74 11.83 6.64 -3.10
CA LEU A 74 10.65 7.10 -3.82
C LEU A 74 9.62 7.74 -2.89
N GLY A 75 9.70 7.46 -1.59
CA GLY A 75 8.74 7.96 -0.61
C GLY A 75 8.70 9.48 -0.55
N HIS A 76 7.56 10.06 -0.91
CA HIS A 76 7.27 11.48 -0.77
C HIS A 76 5.77 11.72 -0.60
N MET A 77 5.39 12.81 0.09
CA MET A 77 3.98 13.17 0.29
C MET A 77 3.26 13.60 -1.00
N ARG A 78 4.00 13.92 -2.06
CA ARG A 78 3.50 14.37 -3.36
C ARG A 78 3.90 13.38 -4.43
N THR A 79 2.94 12.73 -5.06
CA THR A 79 3.16 11.71 -6.09
C THR A 79 3.97 12.22 -7.27
N VAL A 80 3.82 13.48 -7.67
CA VAL A 80 4.61 14.07 -8.74
C VAL A 80 6.11 14.02 -8.45
N VAL A 81 6.53 14.26 -7.19
CA VAL A 81 7.94 14.17 -6.79
C VAL A 81 8.43 12.71 -6.82
N THR A 82 7.59 11.76 -6.42
CA THR A 82 7.87 10.34 -6.58
C THR A 82 8.14 9.97 -8.05
N LEU A 83 7.31 10.45 -8.97
CA LEU A 83 7.49 10.22 -10.41
C LEU A 83 8.76 10.90 -10.98
N GLU A 84 9.08 12.10 -10.51
CA GLU A 84 10.33 12.77 -10.86
C GLU A 84 11.56 11.95 -10.42
N ARG A 85 11.55 11.39 -9.20
CA ARG A 85 12.60 10.49 -8.68
C ARG A 85 12.67 9.18 -9.47
N ALA A 86 11.53 8.56 -9.75
CA ALA A 86 11.48 7.33 -10.53
C ALA A 86 12.09 7.52 -11.93
N ARG A 87 11.84 8.65 -12.58
CA ARG A 87 12.45 8.98 -13.88
C ARG A 87 13.97 9.17 -13.83
N GLN A 88 14.49 9.61 -12.67
CA GLN A 88 15.93 9.71 -12.47
C GLN A 88 16.59 8.36 -12.28
N ILE A 89 15.92 7.44 -11.57
CA ILE A 89 16.41 6.07 -11.32
C ILE A 89 16.32 5.22 -12.59
N TRP A 90 15.20 5.32 -13.32
CA TRP A 90 14.94 4.53 -14.53
C TRP A 90 14.64 5.42 -15.76
N PRO A 91 15.63 6.08 -16.32
CA PRO A 91 15.43 6.92 -17.50
C PRO A 91 14.93 6.09 -18.69
N GLY A 92 13.86 6.57 -19.33
CA GLY A 92 13.25 5.91 -20.48
C GLY A 92 12.32 4.74 -20.14
N ALA A 93 12.05 4.45 -18.87
CA ALA A 93 11.05 3.48 -18.50
C ALA A 93 9.62 4.03 -18.66
N GLU A 94 8.67 3.14 -18.90
CA GLU A 94 7.24 3.40 -18.86
C GLU A 94 6.72 3.09 -17.45
N PHE A 95 6.06 4.07 -16.84
CA PHE A 95 5.55 3.93 -15.48
C PHE A 95 4.04 3.69 -15.46
N SER A 96 3.61 2.78 -14.58
CA SER A 96 2.22 2.61 -14.18
C SER A 96 2.09 2.91 -12.68
N LEU A 97 1.37 3.99 -12.35
CA LEU A 97 1.06 4.32 -10.96
C LEU A 97 -0.08 3.42 -10.48
N VAL A 98 0.22 2.60 -9.48
CA VAL A 98 -0.75 1.67 -8.89
C VAL A 98 -1.53 2.36 -7.78
N VAL A 99 -2.85 2.40 -7.91
CA VAL A 99 -3.75 3.07 -6.97
C VAL A 99 -4.92 2.16 -6.61
N GLY A 100 -5.40 2.24 -5.38
CA GLY A 100 -6.64 1.56 -4.98
C GLY A 100 -7.88 2.25 -5.56
N ALA A 101 -8.97 1.49 -5.75
CA ALA A 101 -10.26 2.01 -6.22
C ALA A 101 -10.79 3.17 -5.36
N ASP A 102 -10.48 3.17 -4.06
CA ASP A 102 -10.84 4.22 -3.09
C ASP A 102 -10.20 5.59 -3.37
N LEU A 103 -9.20 5.64 -4.24
CA LEU A 103 -8.49 6.88 -4.59
C LEU A 103 -8.92 7.46 -5.94
N VAL A 104 -9.62 6.71 -6.78
CA VAL A 104 -9.94 7.09 -8.17
C VAL A 104 -10.62 8.45 -8.28
N GLU A 105 -11.60 8.72 -7.43
CA GLU A 105 -12.33 10.00 -7.43
C GLU A 105 -11.48 11.17 -6.90
N GLN A 106 -10.44 10.88 -6.13
CA GLN A 106 -9.56 11.90 -5.54
C GLN A 106 -8.40 12.27 -6.48
N LEU A 107 -8.00 11.38 -7.41
CA LEU A 107 -6.86 11.59 -8.29
C LEU A 107 -6.84 12.96 -9.00
N PRO A 108 -7.98 13.46 -9.56
CA PRO A 108 -8.01 14.77 -10.21
C PRO A 108 -7.73 15.95 -9.28
N THR A 109 -7.86 15.76 -7.95
CA THR A 109 -7.62 16.81 -6.95
C THR A 109 -6.19 16.80 -6.40
N TRP A 110 -5.38 15.81 -6.81
CA TRP A 110 -4.00 15.72 -6.34
C TRP A 110 -3.17 16.87 -6.89
N GLN A 111 -2.18 17.27 -6.12
CA GLN A 111 -1.31 18.38 -6.51
C GLN A 111 -0.56 18.04 -7.81
N ARG A 112 -0.68 18.91 -8.80
CA ARG A 112 -0.10 18.75 -10.15
C ARG A 112 -0.61 17.47 -10.83
N ALA A 113 -1.92 17.19 -10.73
CA ALA A 113 -2.53 15.96 -11.25
C ALA A 113 -2.27 15.77 -12.76
N GLU A 114 -2.30 16.86 -13.57
CA GLU A 114 -2.02 16.76 -15.00
C GLU A 114 -0.61 16.27 -15.29
N GLU A 115 0.35 16.66 -14.49
CA GLU A 115 1.73 16.20 -14.65
C GLU A 115 1.88 14.72 -14.23
N ILE A 116 1.11 14.28 -13.24
CA ILE A 116 1.04 12.85 -12.86
C ILE A 116 0.48 12.05 -14.03
N PHE A 117 -0.64 12.50 -14.63
CA PHE A 117 -1.27 11.81 -15.76
C PHE A 117 -0.43 11.82 -17.03
N ALA A 118 0.36 12.87 -17.25
CA ALA A 118 1.33 12.91 -18.35
C ALA A 118 2.58 12.06 -18.10
N ALA A 119 2.85 11.72 -16.83
CA ALA A 119 4.06 11.04 -16.39
C ALA A 119 3.91 9.51 -16.29
N ALA A 120 2.71 9.00 -16.04
CA ALA A 120 2.45 7.59 -15.80
C ALA A 120 1.05 7.18 -16.24
N ASN A 121 0.92 5.94 -16.67
CA ASN A 121 -0.37 5.26 -16.79
C ASN A 121 -0.95 5.00 -15.39
N LEU A 122 -2.26 4.78 -15.30
CA LEU A 122 -2.92 4.40 -14.05
C LEU A 122 -3.29 2.92 -14.08
N LEU A 123 -2.93 2.21 -13.02
CA LEU A 123 -3.39 0.86 -12.75
C LEU A 123 -4.23 0.87 -11.48
N VAL A 124 -5.52 0.62 -11.63
CA VAL A 124 -6.48 0.65 -10.53
C VAL A 124 -6.65 -0.76 -9.96
N ILE A 125 -6.38 -0.94 -8.68
CA ILE A 125 -6.62 -2.18 -7.95
C ILE A 125 -8.04 -2.17 -7.38
N PRO A 126 -8.91 -3.13 -7.73
CA PRO A 126 -10.25 -3.26 -7.16
C PRO A 126 -10.19 -3.41 -5.64
N ARG A 127 -11.16 -2.83 -4.94
CA ARG A 127 -11.25 -2.91 -3.49
C ARG A 127 -12.68 -3.15 -3.04
N PRO A 128 -12.96 -4.11 -2.14
CA PRO A 128 -14.29 -4.34 -1.61
C PRO A 128 -14.91 -3.05 -1.03
N GLY A 129 -16.17 -2.79 -1.37
CA GLY A 129 -16.91 -1.61 -0.90
C GLY A 129 -16.61 -0.31 -1.64
N TYR A 130 -15.82 -0.36 -2.71
CA TYR A 130 -15.54 0.80 -3.58
C TYR A 130 -15.88 0.47 -5.03
N ASP A 131 -17.09 0.86 -5.44
CA ASP A 131 -17.52 0.69 -6.82
C ASP A 131 -16.85 1.74 -7.72
N LEU A 132 -16.25 1.24 -8.80
CA LEU A 132 -15.67 2.11 -9.83
C LEU A 132 -16.78 2.56 -10.77
N SER A 133 -17.12 3.84 -10.73
CA SER A 133 -18.09 4.37 -11.68
C SER A 133 -17.50 4.48 -13.08
N ASP A 134 -18.26 4.09 -14.10
CA ASP A 134 -17.86 4.24 -15.50
C ASP A 134 -17.56 5.71 -15.84
N ALA A 135 -18.26 6.65 -15.23
CA ALA A 135 -18.04 8.08 -15.44
C ALA A 135 -16.67 8.53 -14.91
N SER A 136 -16.27 8.10 -13.70
CA SER A 136 -14.96 8.43 -13.12
C SER A 136 -13.83 7.83 -13.94
N LEU A 137 -13.98 6.57 -14.38
CA LEU A 137 -12.99 5.92 -15.25
C LEU A 137 -12.90 6.59 -16.62
N ALA A 138 -14.03 6.96 -17.23
CA ALA A 138 -14.06 7.67 -18.51
C ALA A 138 -13.37 9.04 -18.42
N ALA A 139 -13.60 9.80 -17.34
CA ALA A 139 -12.95 11.07 -17.11
C ALA A 139 -11.41 10.93 -16.98
N LEU A 140 -10.92 9.92 -16.30
CA LEU A 140 -9.47 9.65 -16.19
C LEU A 140 -8.88 9.16 -17.53
N ARG A 141 -9.60 8.33 -18.30
CA ARG A 141 -9.18 7.84 -19.62
C ARG A 141 -9.01 8.94 -20.68
N GLN A 142 -9.63 10.10 -20.46
CA GLN A 142 -9.38 11.28 -21.31
C GLN A 142 -8.02 11.93 -21.06
N ARG A 143 -7.37 11.61 -19.93
CA ARG A 143 -6.15 12.26 -19.43
C ARG A 143 -4.93 11.35 -19.49
N THR A 144 -5.12 10.05 -19.32
CA THR A 144 -4.06 9.03 -19.34
C THR A 144 -4.64 7.64 -19.63
N ALA A 145 -3.78 6.67 -19.95
CA ALA A 145 -4.20 5.27 -20.05
C ALA A 145 -4.58 4.75 -18.65
N VAL A 146 -5.77 4.14 -18.55
CA VAL A 146 -6.29 3.58 -17.29
C VAL A 146 -6.66 2.13 -17.48
N THR A 147 -6.02 1.25 -16.73
CA THR A 147 -6.32 -0.18 -16.65
C THR A 147 -6.87 -0.50 -15.27
N VAL A 148 -7.88 -1.34 -15.20
CA VAL A 148 -8.36 -1.94 -13.94
C VAL A 148 -7.77 -3.34 -13.86
N ALA A 149 -7.15 -3.66 -12.72
CA ALA A 149 -6.50 -4.96 -12.53
C ALA A 149 -7.54 -6.09 -12.51
N GLU A 150 -7.30 -7.13 -13.28
CA GLU A 150 -8.09 -8.36 -13.29
C GLU A 150 -7.61 -9.30 -12.18
N MET A 151 -7.90 -8.94 -10.94
CA MET A 151 -7.56 -9.76 -9.79
C MET A 151 -8.73 -9.79 -8.79
N PRO A 152 -8.89 -10.89 -8.02
CA PRO A 152 -9.90 -10.95 -6.99
C PRO A 152 -9.72 -9.81 -5.97
N ALA A 153 -10.82 -9.19 -5.58
CA ALA A 153 -10.81 -8.23 -4.49
C ALA A 153 -10.45 -8.95 -3.17
N ILE A 154 -9.50 -8.40 -2.43
CA ILE A 154 -8.98 -9.04 -1.21
C ILE A 154 -9.53 -8.29 0.00
N ASP A 155 -10.33 -8.98 0.80
CA ASP A 155 -10.98 -8.42 2.00
C ASP A 155 -10.05 -8.47 3.23
N VAL A 156 -8.94 -7.75 3.15
CA VAL A 156 -8.04 -7.55 4.29
C VAL A 156 -7.66 -6.08 4.39
N SER A 157 -7.70 -5.51 5.58
CA SER A 157 -7.32 -4.11 5.77
C SER A 157 -6.44 -3.92 7.01
N SER A 158 -5.40 -3.11 6.88
CA SER A 158 -4.52 -2.72 7.99
C SER A 158 -5.27 -2.08 9.17
N SER A 159 -6.43 -1.47 8.91
CA SER A 159 -7.23 -0.82 9.96
C SER A 159 -7.76 -1.80 11.01
N ARG A 160 -7.96 -3.07 10.66
CA ARG A 160 -8.38 -4.11 11.62
C ARG A 160 -7.31 -4.34 12.68
N TYR A 161 -6.02 -4.35 12.27
CA TYR A 161 -4.88 -4.55 13.19
C TYR A 161 -4.66 -3.36 14.11
N ARG A 162 -4.80 -2.13 13.60
CA ARG A 162 -4.60 -0.92 14.40
C ARG A 162 -5.69 -0.68 15.44
N ARG A 163 -6.93 -1.14 15.20
CA ARG A 163 -8.04 -0.96 16.16
C ARG A 163 -7.96 -1.89 17.35
N CYS A 164 -7.20 -2.97 17.24
CA CYS A 164 -7.06 -3.97 18.29
C CYS A 164 -8.41 -4.37 18.90
N ASP A 165 -9.36 -4.76 18.04
CA ASP A 165 -10.71 -5.18 18.46
C ASP A 165 -10.67 -6.46 19.32
N ASP A 166 -9.57 -7.23 19.27
CA ASP A 166 -9.28 -8.36 20.15
C ASP A 166 -7.78 -8.41 20.48
N PRO A 167 -7.38 -8.21 21.76
CA PRO A 167 -5.99 -8.33 22.21
C PRO A 167 -5.36 -9.71 21.97
N ARG A 168 -6.17 -10.74 21.78
CA ARG A 168 -5.72 -12.10 21.51
C ARG A 168 -5.52 -12.38 20.02
N ALA A 169 -6.01 -11.50 19.16
CA ALA A 169 -5.96 -11.68 17.71
C ALA A 169 -4.59 -11.32 17.09
N LEU A 170 -3.70 -10.61 17.80
CA LEU A 170 -2.41 -10.21 17.25
C LEU A 170 -1.43 -11.38 17.04
N PRO A 171 -1.32 -12.40 17.93
CA PRO A 171 -0.43 -13.54 17.67
C PRO A 171 -0.85 -14.40 16.49
N ASP A 172 -2.16 -14.47 16.20
CA ASP A 172 -2.74 -15.32 15.14
C ASP A 172 -3.61 -14.48 14.17
N ALA A 173 -3.27 -13.21 13.97
CA ALA A 173 -4.08 -12.31 13.17
C ALA A 173 -4.17 -12.79 11.70
N PRO A 174 -5.36 -13.20 11.22
CA PRO A 174 -5.51 -13.71 9.86
C PRO A 174 -5.09 -12.66 8.85
N GLY A 175 -4.14 -13.02 7.98
CA GLY A 175 -3.68 -12.17 6.89
C GLY A 175 -2.38 -11.43 7.14
N LEU A 176 -1.72 -11.57 8.31
CA LEU A 176 -0.31 -11.22 8.46
C LEU A 176 0.57 -12.39 8.03
N THR A 177 1.75 -12.09 7.48
CA THR A 177 2.75 -13.11 7.22
C THR A 177 3.55 -13.41 8.50
N PRO A 178 4.15 -14.62 8.62
CA PRO A 178 4.91 -14.99 9.82
C PRO A 178 6.02 -14.01 10.18
N ALA A 179 6.78 -13.51 9.19
CA ALA A 179 7.87 -12.58 9.44
C ALA A 179 7.37 -11.20 9.91
N VAL A 180 6.28 -10.69 9.30
CA VAL A 180 5.65 -9.43 9.74
C VAL A 180 5.09 -9.56 11.15
N GLN A 181 4.45 -10.68 11.47
CA GLN A 181 3.91 -10.96 12.80
C GLN A 181 5.00 -11.02 13.87
N ALA A 182 6.11 -11.72 13.58
CA ALA A 182 7.27 -11.79 14.47
C ALA A 182 7.85 -10.40 14.76
N TYR A 183 7.97 -9.56 13.71
CA TYR A 183 8.46 -8.19 13.84
C TYR A 183 7.55 -7.32 14.73
N ILE A 184 6.23 -7.38 14.50
CA ILE A 184 5.22 -6.66 15.32
C ILE A 184 5.36 -7.06 16.79
N THR A 185 5.48 -8.34 17.07
CA THR A 185 5.61 -8.86 18.44
C THR A 185 6.92 -8.40 19.10
N GLN A 186 8.04 -8.52 18.39
CA GLN A 186 9.36 -8.15 18.87
C GLN A 186 9.49 -6.66 19.19
N HIS A 187 8.86 -5.80 18.37
CA HIS A 187 8.94 -4.34 18.51
C HIS A 187 7.75 -3.74 19.26
N HIS A 188 6.85 -4.57 19.81
CA HIS A 188 5.66 -4.13 20.54
C HIS A 188 4.80 -3.12 19.77
N LEU A 189 4.68 -3.31 18.45
CA LEU A 189 3.86 -2.45 17.60
C LEU A 189 2.38 -2.79 17.77
N TYR A 190 1.52 -1.81 17.57
CA TYR A 190 0.05 -1.94 17.69
C TYR A 190 -0.40 -2.47 19.06
N PRO A 191 0.04 -1.86 20.18
CA PRO A 191 -0.35 -2.32 21.51
C PRO A 191 -1.86 -2.17 21.69
N CYS A 192 -2.50 -3.24 22.18
CA CYS A 192 -3.88 -3.16 22.59
C CYS A 192 -4.00 -2.34 23.87
N PRO A 193 -4.97 -1.42 23.98
CA PRO A 193 -5.27 -0.77 25.23
C PRO A 193 -5.54 -1.85 26.29
N GLN A 194 -4.75 -1.88 27.35
CA GLN A 194 -5.07 -2.73 28.49
C GLN A 194 -6.40 -2.22 29.05
N THR A 195 -7.43 -3.06 29.04
CA THR A 195 -8.61 -2.80 29.86
C THR A 195 -8.13 -2.76 31.30
N SER A 196 -8.01 -1.56 31.85
CA SER A 196 -7.77 -1.39 33.27
C SER A 196 -8.97 -1.98 34.01
N THR A 197 -8.81 -3.21 34.45
CA THR A 197 -9.65 -3.79 35.50
C THR A 197 -9.25 -3.12 36.80
N GLU A 198 -9.66 -1.87 37.00
CA GLU A 198 -9.77 -1.35 38.34
C GLU A 198 -10.88 -2.14 39.04
N PRO A 199 -10.58 -2.85 40.14
CA PRO A 199 -11.64 -3.43 40.97
C PRO A 199 -12.48 -2.27 41.50
N LEU A 200 -13.78 -2.33 41.24
CA LEU A 200 -14.75 -1.43 41.89
C LEU A 200 -14.52 -1.42 43.38
N PRO A 201 -14.44 -0.24 44.03
CA PRO A 201 -14.39 -0.16 45.49
C PRO A 201 -15.66 -0.81 46.03
N THR A 202 -15.48 -1.86 46.81
CA THR A 202 -16.56 -2.52 47.60
C THR A 202 -17.10 -1.54 48.62
N PRO A 203 -18.43 -1.46 48.81
CA PRO A 203 -19.09 -0.54 49.73
C PRO A 203 -18.76 -0.82 51.21
#